data_e8012138af4388272e6a8493b47cba83
#
_entry.id   e8012138af4388272e6a8493b47cba83
#
_cell.length_a   1.000
_cell.length_b   1.000
_cell.length_c   1.000
_cell.angle_alpha   90.00
_cell.angle_beta   90.00
_cell.angle_gamma   90.00
#
_symmetry.space_group_name_H-M   'P 1'
#
loop_
_entity.id
_entity.type
_entity.pdbx_description
1 polymer ?
#
loop_
_entity_poly.entity_id
_entity_poly.type
_entity_poly.pdbx_seq_one_letter_code
_entity_poly.pdbx_strand_id
1 'polypeptide(L)'
;MIPAKKNSIIGSLFALYHNRLLRRHFYRIHLSGRENLAQAGKELPVILAANHSNWWDGFIAYFLSNRLMKCDDYLMMDIKQMKKYSFFKYIGVFSVDRESPTEAIRSVNYAAEILKDSNRCLWIFPQGEMTPQDKRPLVFYSGISKIAERAGKVQIIPVAIRY
;
A
#
# COMPACT_ATOMS: atom_id res chain seq x y z
N MET A 1 -4.03 -15.98 5.23
CA MET A 1 -3.22 -14.87 4.67
C MET A 1 -2.37 -15.39 3.51
N ILE A 2 -2.19 -14.62 2.43
CA ILE A 2 -1.28 -14.89 1.31
C ILE A 2 -0.12 -13.90 1.43
N PRO A 3 1.13 -14.33 1.69
CA PRO A 3 2.28 -13.44 1.82
C PRO A 3 2.72 -12.88 0.47
N ALA A 4 3.42 -11.76 0.49
CA ALA A 4 4.14 -11.25 -0.67
C ALA A 4 5.29 -12.20 -1.04
N LYS A 5 5.55 -12.34 -2.34
CA LYS A 5 6.64 -13.16 -2.88
C LYS A 5 7.28 -12.40 -4.04
N LYS A 6 7.97 -11.32 -3.74
CA LYS A 6 8.57 -10.45 -4.75
C LYS A 6 9.45 -11.20 -5.73
N ASN A 7 9.34 -10.81 -6.99
CA ASN A 7 10.17 -11.33 -8.08
C ASN A 7 10.61 -10.15 -8.96
N SER A 8 11.91 -9.95 -9.09
CA SER A 8 12.48 -8.80 -9.78
C SER A 8 12.11 -8.73 -11.27
N ILE A 9 12.07 -9.89 -11.95
CA ILE A 9 11.71 -9.95 -13.36
C ILE A 9 10.25 -9.56 -13.56
N ILE A 10 9.35 -10.17 -12.77
CA ILE A 10 7.91 -9.85 -12.82
C ILE A 10 7.67 -8.41 -12.43
N GLY A 11 8.37 -7.90 -11.40
CA GLY A 11 8.31 -6.51 -10.99
C GLY A 11 8.71 -5.53 -12.10
N SER A 12 9.80 -5.81 -12.81
CA SER A 12 10.25 -4.98 -13.93
C SER A 12 9.26 -4.98 -15.10
N LEU A 13 8.73 -6.15 -15.47
CA LEU A 13 7.71 -6.26 -16.50
C LEU A 13 6.42 -5.53 -16.10
N PHE A 14 6.01 -5.68 -14.85
CA PHE A 14 4.85 -4.98 -14.32
C PHE A 14 5.06 -3.45 -14.32
N ALA A 15 6.25 -2.97 -13.95
CA ALA A 15 6.55 -1.55 -13.97
C ALA A 15 6.44 -0.93 -15.38
N LEU A 16 6.89 -1.65 -16.41
CA LEU A 16 6.73 -1.24 -17.81
C LEU A 16 5.26 -1.18 -18.22
N TYR A 17 4.51 -2.24 -17.94
CA TYR A 17 3.07 -2.31 -18.19
C TYR A 17 2.31 -1.20 -17.46
N HIS A 18 2.58 -1.03 -16.18
CA HIS A 18 1.98 -0.04 -15.30
C HIS A 18 2.20 1.39 -15.80
N ASN A 19 3.43 1.75 -16.19
CA ASN A 19 3.74 3.07 -16.75
C ASN A 19 2.94 3.34 -18.04
N ARG A 20 2.82 2.34 -18.92
CA ARG A 20 2.00 2.46 -20.14
C ARG A 20 0.53 2.63 -19.81
N LEU A 21 0.04 1.87 -18.84
CA LEU A 21 -1.35 1.89 -18.39
C LEU A 21 -1.73 3.27 -17.81
N LEU A 22 -0.90 3.83 -16.93
CA LEU A 22 -1.14 5.17 -16.36
C LEU A 22 -1.15 6.24 -17.43
N ARG A 23 -0.19 6.25 -18.37
CA ARG A 23 -0.15 7.23 -19.47
C ARG A 23 -1.38 7.16 -20.40
N ARG A 24 -2.01 5.98 -20.50
CA ARG A 24 -3.21 5.81 -21.33
C ARG A 24 -4.48 6.33 -20.65
N HIS A 25 -4.54 6.25 -19.30
CA HIS A 25 -5.75 6.54 -18.53
C HIS A 25 -5.71 7.88 -17.81
N PHE A 26 -4.53 8.44 -17.55
CA PHE A 26 -4.36 9.71 -16.85
C PHE A 26 -3.61 10.71 -17.71
N TYR A 27 -4.25 11.84 -17.98
CA TYR A 27 -3.60 12.95 -18.68
C TYR A 27 -2.50 13.59 -17.81
N ARG A 28 -2.77 13.73 -16.51
CA ARG A 28 -1.84 14.34 -15.54
C ARG A 28 -2.11 13.81 -14.13
N ILE A 29 -1.04 13.65 -13.36
CA ILE A 29 -1.09 13.38 -11.92
C ILE A 29 -0.47 14.58 -11.23
N HIS A 30 -1.25 15.29 -10.42
CA HIS A 30 -0.78 16.38 -9.58
C HIS A 30 -0.39 15.82 -8.21
N LEU A 31 0.76 16.22 -7.70
CA LEU A 31 1.25 15.80 -6.40
C LEU A 31 1.62 17.03 -5.57
N SER A 32 0.95 17.20 -4.45
CA SER A 32 1.30 18.16 -3.39
C SER A 32 1.98 17.43 -2.24
N GLY A 33 2.92 18.07 -1.52
CA GLY A 33 3.65 17.45 -0.42
C GLY A 33 4.70 16.42 -0.86
N ARG A 34 5.23 16.57 -2.07
CA ARG A 34 6.27 15.69 -2.64
C ARG A 34 7.50 15.55 -1.73
N GLU A 35 7.86 16.62 -1.04
CA GLU A 35 8.98 16.68 -0.10
C GLU A 35 8.83 15.68 1.05
N ASN A 36 7.61 15.45 1.53
CA ASN A 36 7.33 14.46 2.59
C ASN A 36 7.61 13.03 2.11
N LEU A 37 7.26 12.73 0.85
CA LEU A 37 7.53 11.42 0.27
C LEU A 37 9.03 11.22 -0.06
N ALA A 38 9.73 12.27 -0.47
CA ALA A 38 11.15 12.18 -0.82
C ALA A 38 12.05 11.86 0.39
N GLN A 39 11.61 12.13 1.60
CA GLN A 39 12.31 11.80 2.84
C GLN A 39 11.84 10.48 3.46
N ALA A 40 10.71 9.97 3.02
CA ALA A 40 10.10 8.76 3.56
C ALA A 40 10.99 7.52 3.35
N GLY A 41 11.10 6.68 4.37
CA GLY A 41 11.83 5.41 4.30
C GLY A 41 13.36 5.51 4.37
N LYS A 42 13.94 6.69 4.61
CA LYS A 42 15.39 6.84 4.71
C LYS A 42 15.94 6.40 6.07
N GLU A 43 15.28 6.79 7.13
CA GLU A 43 15.71 6.53 8.50
C GLU A 43 14.83 5.50 9.20
N LEU A 44 13.55 5.57 8.94
CA LEU A 44 12.52 4.70 9.53
C LEU A 44 11.66 4.08 8.44
N PRO A 45 11.13 2.87 8.68
CA PRO A 45 10.11 2.30 7.80
C PRO A 45 8.86 3.17 7.81
N VAL A 46 8.11 3.13 6.72
CA VAL A 46 6.98 4.05 6.50
C VAL A 46 5.69 3.30 6.28
N ILE A 47 4.63 3.73 6.95
CA ILE A 47 3.26 3.37 6.64
C ILE A 47 2.62 4.55 5.89
N LEU A 48 2.15 4.30 4.67
CA LEU A 48 1.38 5.26 3.89
C LEU A 48 -0.09 4.92 4.03
N ALA A 49 -0.83 5.78 4.73
CA ALA A 49 -2.25 5.62 4.99
C ALA A 49 -3.05 6.45 3.98
N ALA A 50 -3.62 5.81 2.97
CA ALA A 50 -4.36 6.46 1.90
C ALA A 50 -5.88 6.22 2.01
N ASN A 51 -6.70 7.18 1.57
CA ASN A 51 -8.11 6.92 1.33
C ASN A 51 -8.28 5.95 0.15
N HIS A 52 -9.41 5.22 0.15
CA HIS A 52 -9.70 4.22 -0.89
C HIS A 52 -11.05 4.49 -1.53
N SER A 53 -11.03 4.98 -2.76
CA SER A 53 -12.23 5.34 -3.49
C SER A 53 -12.31 4.70 -4.88
N ASN A 54 -11.18 4.17 -5.37
CA ASN A 54 -11.09 3.65 -6.70
C ASN A 54 -10.09 2.50 -6.80
N TRP A 55 -10.29 1.65 -7.78
CA TRP A 55 -9.34 0.58 -8.13
C TRP A 55 -7.95 1.12 -8.48
N TRP A 56 -7.89 2.32 -9.05
CA TRP A 56 -6.63 2.98 -9.40
C TRP A 56 -5.76 3.37 -8.21
N ASP A 57 -6.31 3.44 -6.99
CA ASP A 57 -5.55 3.88 -5.81
C ASP A 57 -4.30 3.00 -5.57
N GLY A 58 -4.42 1.67 -5.76
CA GLY A 58 -3.29 0.76 -5.67
C GLY A 58 -2.22 0.99 -6.74
N PHE A 59 -2.64 1.36 -7.96
CA PHE A 59 -1.72 1.71 -9.04
C PHE A 59 -1.02 3.05 -8.78
N ILE A 60 -1.73 4.03 -8.23
CA ILE A 60 -1.13 5.32 -7.81
C ILE A 60 -0.13 5.09 -6.68
N ALA A 61 -0.47 4.26 -5.69
CA ALA A 61 0.45 3.88 -4.61
C ALA A 61 1.75 3.28 -5.17
N TYR A 62 1.65 2.30 -6.06
CA TYR A 62 2.81 1.68 -6.73
C TYR A 62 3.63 2.71 -7.54
N PHE A 63 2.97 3.64 -8.24
CA PHE A 63 3.64 4.72 -8.98
C PHE A 63 4.46 5.62 -8.05
N LEU A 64 3.88 6.07 -6.94
CA LEU A 64 4.54 6.96 -5.99
C LEU A 64 5.76 6.27 -5.34
N SER A 65 5.62 5.00 -4.94
CA SER A 65 6.73 4.23 -4.39
C SER A 65 7.90 4.12 -5.35
N ASN A 66 7.64 3.71 -6.57
CA ASN A 66 8.71 3.44 -7.54
C ASN A 66 9.37 4.71 -8.10
N ARG A 67 8.60 5.80 -8.25
CA ARG A 67 9.10 7.03 -8.89
C ARG A 67 9.70 8.03 -7.92
N LEU A 68 9.18 8.10 -6.70
CA LEU A 68 9.53 9.16 -5.76
C LEU A 68 10.26 8.64 -4.52
N MET A 69 9.77 7.56 -3.94
CA MET A 69 10.29 7.09 -2.64
C MET A 69 11.51 6.20 -2.81
N LYS A 70 11.56 5.39 -3.88
CA LYS A 70 12.62 4.39 -4.13
C LYS A 70 12.82 3.43 -2.95
N CYS A 71 11.72 3.10 -2.26
CA CYS A 71 11.72 2.16 -1.14
C CYS A 71 11.26 0.76 -1.59
N ASP A 72 11.55 -0.23 -0.77
CA ASP A 72 11.02 -1.59 -0.93
C ASP A 72 9.55 -1.61 -0.50
N ASP A 73 8.63 -1.40 -1.44
CA ASP A 73 7.22 -1.15 -1.20
C ASP A 73 6.40 -2.43 -1.07
N TYR A 74 5.44 -2.38 -0.15
CA TYR A 74 4.43 -3.41 0.07
C TYR A 74 3.05 -2.78 0.10
N LEU A 75 2.01 -3.60 -0.19
CA LEU A 75 0.62 -3.16 -0.14
C LEU A 75 -0.26 -4.25 0.46
N MET A 76 -1.12 -3.86 1.39
CA MET A 76 -2.10 -4.76 1.98
C MET A 76 -3.40 -4.75 1.17
N MET A 77 -3.86 -5.93 0.74
CA MET A 77 -5.05 -6.12 -0.08
C MET A 77 -6.01 -7.13 0.57
N ASP A 78 -7.31 -6.97 0.34
CA ASP A 78 -8.32 -7.96 0.77
C ASP A 78 -8.05 -9.34 0.15
N ILE A 79 -8.26 -10.41 0.95
CA ILE A 79 -7.98 -11.80 0.54
C ILE A 79 -8.78 -12.23 -0.68
N LYS A 80 -10.03 -11.76 -0.83
CA LYS A 80 -10.89 -12.12 -1.96
C LYS A 80 -10.33 -11.54 -3.26
N GLN A 81 -9.83 -10.29 -3.21
CA GLN A 81 -9.18 -9.65 -4.34
C GLN A 81 -7.82 -10.31 -4.64
N MET A 82 -7.07 -10.65 -3.60
CA MET A 82 -5.77 -11.32 -3.76
C MET A 82 -5.90 -12.73 -4.38
N LYS A 83 -6.96 -13.46 -4.08
CA LYS A 83 -7.27 -14.75 -4.74
C LYS A 83 -7.58 -14.56 -6.23
N LYS A 84 -8.32 -13.51 -6.59
CA LYS A 84 -8.68 -13.19 -7.97
C LYS A 84 -7.47 -12.70 -8.79
N TYR A 85 -6.60 -11.92 -8.18
CA TYR A 85 -5.44 -11.29 -8.83
C TYR A 85 -4.13 -11.72 -8.17
N SER A 86 -3.89 -13.03 -8.09
CA SER A 86 -2.79 -13.63 -7.32
C SER A 86 -1.39 -13.23 -7.79
N PHE A 87 -1.25 -12.70 -8.99
CA PHE A 87 0.02 -12.21 -9.50
C PHE A 87 0.58 -11.00 -8.73
N PHE A 88 -0.28 -10.22 -8.07
CA PHE A 88 0.13 -9.07 -7.27
C PHE A 88 1.10 -9.43 -6.13
N LYS A 89 1.09 -10.69 -5.65
CA LYS A 89 2.08 -11.14 -4.66
C LYS A 89 3.52 -10.97 -5.14
N TYR A 90 3.75 -11.07 -6.43
CA TYR A 90 5.10 -10.96 -7.02
C TYR A 90 5.62 -9.52 -7.11
N ILE A 91 4.78 -8.53 -6.85
CA ILE A 91 5.14 -7.11 -6.81
C ILE A 91 4.99 -6.49 -5.41
N GLY A 92 4.91 -7.31 -4.36
CA GLY A 92 4.91 -6.83 -2.98
C GLY A 92 3.54 -6.73 -2.32
N VAL A 93 2.46 -7.20 -2.98
CA VAL A 93 1.14 -7.23 -2.35
C VAL A 93 0.98 -8.49 -1.51
N PHE A 94 0.42 -8.34 -0.30
CA PHE A 94 0.00 -9.44 0.57
C PHE A 94 -1.44 -9.26 1.03
N SER A 95 -2.06 -10.34 1.51
CA SER A 95 -3.48 -10.29 1.82
C SER A 95 -3.79 -10.13 3.30
N VAL A 96 -4.94 -9.51 3.58
CA VAL A 96 -5.63 -9.52 4.86
C VAL A 96 -7.00 -10.18 4.71
N ASP A 97 -7.35 -11.04 5.64
CA ASP A 97 -8.70 -11.61 5.79
C ASP A 97 -9.35 -11.00 7.02
N ARG A 98 -10.28 -10.09 6.82
CA ARG A 98 -10.97 -9.38 7.90
C ARG A 98 -12.14 -10.18 8.49
N GLU A 99 -12.60 -11.21 7.78
CA GLU A 99 -13.67 -12.09 8.24
C GLU A 99 -13.14 -13.14 9.24
N SER A 100 -11.81 -13.37 9.24
CA SER A 100 -11.13 -14.28 10.18
C SER A 100 -10.22 -13.51 11.13
N PRO A 101 -10.57 -13.36 12.42
CA PRO A 101 -9.74 -12.66 13.40
C PRO A 101 -8.32 -13.21 13.48
N THR A 102 -8.15 -14.52 13.44
CA THR A 102 -6.84 -15.17 13.46
C THR A 102 -5.99 -14.80 12.24
N GLU A 103 -6.57 -14.83 11.04
CA GLU A 103 -5.87 -14.47 9.82
C GLU A 103 -5.60 -12.95 9.74
N ALA A 104 -6.49 -12.12 10.29
CA ALA A 104 -6.26 -10.68 10.41
C ALA A 104 -5.06 -10.40 11.33
N ILE A 105 -4.95 -11.09 12.48
CA ILE A 105 -3.78 -10.97 13.37
C ILE A 105 -2.50 -11.42 12.66
N ARG A 106 -2.54 -12.52 11.91
CA ARG A 106 -1.40 -12.99 11.11
C ARG A 106 -0.94 -11.93 10.10
N SER A 107 -1.88 -11.26 9.44
CA SER A 107 -1.58 -10.20 8.47
C SER A 107 -0.97 -8.97 9.15
N VAL A 108 -1.45 -8.60 10.34
CA VAL A 108 -0.88 -7.51 11.16
C VAL A 108 0.55 -7.85 11.59
N ASN A 109 0.80 -9.09 12.06
CA ASN A 109 2.14 -9.53 12.44
C ASN A 109 3.10 -9.53 11.26
N TYR A 110 2.64 -10.01 10.10
CA TYR A 110 3.43 -10.01 8.88
C TYR A 110 3.77 -8.60 8.41
N ALA A 111 2.81 -7.67 8.48
CA ALA A 111 3.03 -6.25 8.15
C ALA A 111 4.05 -5.60 9.10
N ALA A 112 3.96 -5.88 10.40
CA ALA A 112 4.92 -5.39 11.39
C ALA A 112 6.33 -5.96 11.15
N GLU A 113 6.44 -7.23 10.76
CA GLU A 113 7.73 -7.84 10.41
C GLU A 113 8.36 -7.21 9.16
N ILE A 114 7.56 -6.91 8.15
CA ILE A 114 8.02 -6.14 6.99
C ILE A 114 8.65 -4.82 7.44
N LEU A 115 8.02 -4.10 8.36
CA LEU A 115 8.41 -2.77 8.81
C LEU A 115 9.58 -2.75 9.83
N LYS A 116 10.29 -3.85 10.02
CA LYS A 116 11.53 -3.86 10.82
C LYS A 116 12.72 -3.25 10.08
N ASP A 117 12.70 -3.23 8.76
CA ASP A 117 13.76 -2.67 7.93
C ASP A 117 13.42 -1.23 7.52
N SER A 118 14.35 -0.29 7.71
CA SER A 118 14.13 1.14 7.48
C SER A 118 13.77 1.50 6.04
N ASN A 119 14.30 0.78 5.05
CA ASN A 119 14.01 1.05 3.63
C ASN A 119 12.68 0.48 3.15
N ARG A 120 11.75 0.14 4.04
CA ARG A 120 10.46 -0.47 3.66
C ARG A 120 9.30 0.47 3.83
N CYS A 121 8.39 0.40 2.87
CA CYS A 121 7.17 1.18 2.81
C CYS A 121 5.96 0.26 2.71
N LEU A 122 4.95 0.52 3.52
CA LEU A 122 3.71 -0.23 3.52
C LEU A 122 2.53 0.68 3.21
N TRP A 123 1.85 0.43 2.10
CA TRP A 123 0.60 1.07 1.77
C TRP A 123 -0.58 0.36 2.42
N ILE A 124 -1.41 1.13 3.11
CA ILE A 124 -2.63 0.67 3.73
C ILE A 124 -3.76 1.63 3.35
N PHE A 125 -4.91 1.06 3.04
CA PHE A 125 -6.18 1.77 2.88
C PHE A 125 -7.03 1.51 4.13
N PRO A 126 -6.98 2.41 5.15
CA PRO A 126 -7.58 2.12 6.46
C PRO A 126 -9.10 1.96 6.44
N GLN A 127 -9.78 2.44 5.39
CA GLN A 127 -11.21 2.21 5.19
C GLN A 127 -11.54 0.73 4.95
N GLY A 128 -10.58 -0.06 4.47
CA GLY A 128 -10.71 -1.49 4.23
C GLY A 128 -11.58 -1.85 3.02
N GLU A 129 -12.32 -0.91 2.47
CA GLU A 129 -13.16 -1.04 1.28
C GLU A 129 -13.15 0.25 0.48
N MET A 130 -13.51 0.16 -0.80
CA MET A 130 -13.69 1.34 -1.63
C MET A 130 -14.96 2.09 -1.23
N THR A 131 -14.82 3.38 -0.93
CA THR A 131 -15.93 4.26 -0.57
C THR A 131 -15.94 5.51 -1.45
N PRO A 132 -17.12 6.06 -1.76
CA PRO A 132 -17.22 7.32 -2.52
C PRO A 132 -16.36 8.43 -1.90
N GLN A 133 -15.73 9.26 -2.72
CA GLN A 133 -14.79 10.30 -2.25
C GLN A 133 -15.43 11.38 -1.37
N ASP A 134 -16.73 11.62 -1.56
CA ASP A 134 -17.54 12.59 -0.83
C ASP A 134 -18.16 12.03 0.45
N LYS A 135 -18.12 10.72 0.68
CA LYS A 135 -18.67 10.08 1.89
C LYS A 135 -17.99 10.60 3.15
N ARG A 136 -18.79 11.08 4.10
CA ARG A 136 -18.34 11.51 5.42
C ARG A 136 -19.30 10.98 6.50
N PRO A 137 -18.80 10.70 7.72
CA PRO A 137 -17.39 10.69 8.11
C PRO A 137 -16.62 9.54 7.49
N LEU A 138 -15.30 9.68 7.37
CA LEU A 138 -14.42 8.56 7.01
C LEU A 138 -14.30 7.62 8.22
N VAL A 139 -14.58 6.34 7.98
CA VAL A 139 -14.43 5.29 9.00
C VAL A 139 -13.15 4.52 8.72
N PHE A 140 -12.30 4.36 9.75
CA PHE A 140 -11.03 3.67 9.65
C PHE A 140 -10.98 2.47 10.59
N TYR A 141 -10.47 1.35 10.10
CA TYR A 141 -10.16 0.19 10.93
C TYR A 141 -8.86 0.41 11.72
N SER A 142 -8.80 -0.15 12.92
CA SER A 142 -7.65 -0.05 13.83
C SER A 142 -6.41 -0.86 13.39
N GLY A 143 -6.42 -1.47 12.21
CA GLY A 143 -5.31 -2.28 11.71
C GLY A 143 -3.99 -1.52 11.65
N ILE A 144 -4.03 -0.26 11.22
CA ILE A 144 -2.84 0.58 11.11
C ILE A 144 -2.17 0.84 12.47
N SER A 145 -2.94 1.14 13.51
CA SER A 145 -2.41 1.36 14.87
C SER A 145 -1.78 0.09 15.44
N LYS A 146 -2.42 -1.07 15.24
CA LYS A 146 -1.89 -2.36 15.68
C LYS A 146 -0.60 -2.75 14.95
N ILE A 147 -0.46 -2.41 13.67
CA ILE A 147 0.77 -2.63 12.91
C ILE A 147 1.87 -1.71 13.44
N ALA A 148 1.59 -0.42 13.59
CA ALA A 148 2.56 0.55 14.09
C ALA A 148 3.06 0.20 15.49
N GLU A 149 2.16 -0.17 16.40
CA GLU A 149 2.51 -0.62 17.76
C GLU A 149 3.48 -1.81 17.75
N ARG A 150 3.24 -2.80 16.90
CA ARG A 150 4.07 -4.01 16.81
C ARG A 150 5.38 -3.81 16.05
N ALA A 151 5.39 -2.93 15.07
CA ALA A 151 6.59 -2.60 14.32
C ALA A 151 7.57 -1.73 15.13
N GLY A 152 7.07 -0.97 16.11
CA GLY A 152 7.87 -0.06 16.93
C GLY A 152 8.01 1.32 16.29
N LYS A 153 9.23 1.79 16.07
CA LYS A 153 9.45 3.12 15.48
C LYS A 153 9.17 3.10 13.99
N VAL A 154 8.07 3.71 13.57
CA VAL A 154 7.66 3.84 12.17
C VAL A 154 7.20 5.27 11.88
N GLN A 155 7.42 5.74 10.68
CA GLN A 155 6.82 6.98 10.19
C GLN A 155 5.44 6.66 9.60
N ILE A 156 4.44 7.48 9.90
CA ILE A 156 3.10 7.37 9.27
C ILE A 156 2.86 8.63 8.44
N ILE A 157 2.61 8.46 7.16
CA ILE A 157 2.31 9.54 6.21
C ILE A 157 0.88 9.36 5.72
N PRO A 158 -0.03 10.30 6.07
CA PRO A 158 -1.36 10.32 5.47
C PRO A 158 -1.27 10.77 4.01
N VAL A 159 -1.99 10.08 3.12
CA VAL A 159 -2.05 10.38 1.69
C VAL A 159 -3.51 10.54 1.28
N ALA A 160 -3.84 11.65 0.63
CA ALA A 160 -5.16 11.87 0.05
C ALA A 160 -5.09 11.69 -1.47
N ILE A 161 -5.87 10.74 -2.00
CA ILE A 161 -6.02 10.51 -3.44
C ILE A 161 -7.38 11.06 -3.88
N ARG A 162 -7.38 11.87 -4.93
CA ARG A 162 -8.59 12.46 -5.50
C ARG A 162 -8.55 12.39 -7.03
N TYR A 163 -9.71 12.03 -7.61
CA TYR A 163 -9.93 11.95 -9.06
C TYR A 163 -10.83 13.06 -9.56
#